data_6e3b52bbba5b75099bc900e9804a5d69
#
_entry.id   6e3b52bbba5b75099bc900e9804a5d69
#
_cell.length_a   1.000
_cell.length_b   1.000
_cell.length_c   1.000
_cell.angle_alpha   90.00
_cell.angle_beta   90.00
_cell.angle_gamma   90.00
#
_symmetry.space_group_name_H-M   'P 1'
#
loop_
_entity.id
_entity.type
_entity.pdbx_description
1 polymer ?
#
loop_
_entity_poly.entity_id
_entity_poly.type
_entity_poly.pdbx_seq_one_letter_code
_entity_poly.pdbx_strand_id
1 'polypeptide(L)'
;MMSAEVKITDRSFVFAVRIVKFCRFLESQDRIFKTLANQLLRSGTSVGANIEEAQAGQSKADFTAKMSIARKEARETHYWLRLLKESEIVSDTQLSEIIKEADEIIRILTAIVKTSQTRSVSGTNAKG
;
A
#
# COMPACT_ATOMS: atom_id res chain seq x y z
N MET A 1 6.80 -22.20 -7.79
CA MET A 1 6.08 -21.01 -8.24
C MET A 1 5.57 -20.22 -7.04
N MET A 2 5.74 -18.93 -7.08
CA MET A 2 5.34 -18.07 -5.97
C MET A 2 3.86 -17.70 -6.08
N SER A 3 3.17 -17.80 -4.96
CA SER A 3 1.78 -17.36 -4.88
C SER A 3 1.70 -15.83 -4.87
N ALA A 4 0.50 -15.30 -5.12
CA ALA A 4 0.26 -13.86 -5.07
C ALA A 4 0.52 -13.31 -3.68
N GLU A 5 0.21 -14.08 -2.62
CA GLU A 5 0.40 -13.66 -1.23
C GLU A 5 1.88 -13.50 -0.90
N VAL A 6 2.73 -14.42 -1.37
CA VAL A 6 4.17 -14.32 -1.16
C VAL A 6 4.68 -13.05 -1.83
N LYS A 7 4.18 -12.79 -3.02
CA LYS A 7 4.62 -11.64 -3.79
C LYS A 7 4.18 -10.30 -3.21
N ILE A 8 3.11 -10.25 -2.40
CA ILE A 8 2.64 -8.97 -1.87
C ILE A 8 3.64 -8.38 -0.88
N THR A 9 4.33 -9.21 -0.08
CA THR A 9 5.36 -8.69 0.81
C THR A 9 6.51 -8.10 0.02
N ASP A 10 6.97 -8.78 -1.02
CA ASP A 10 8.04 -8.30 -1.88
C ASP A 10 7.61 -7.06 -2.68
N ARG A 11 6.41 -7.11 -3.25
CA ARG A 11 5.90 -5.99 -4.05
C ARG A 11 5.75 -4.73 -3.22
N SER A 12 5.24 -4.86 -1.99
CA SER A 12 5.06 -3.68 -1.13
C SER A 12 6.39 -3.12 -0.67
N PHE A 13 7.40 -3.97 -0.48
CA PHE A 13 8.74 -3.49 -0.15
C PHE A 13 9.37 -2.74 -1.33
N VAL A 14 9.31 -3.32 -2.53
CA VAL A 14 9.80 -2.65 -3.73
C VAL A 14 9.07 -1.34 -3.98
N PHE A 15 7.76 -1.35 -3.77
CA PHE A 15 6.94 -0.14 -3.88
C PHE A 15 7.41 0.93 -2.90
N ALA A 16 7.67 0.55 -1.65
CA ALA A 16 8.15 1.48 -0.63
C ALA A 16 9.49 2.10 -1.05
N VAL A 17 10.40 1.30 -1.60
CA VAL A 17 11.69 1.80 -2.10
C VAL A 17 11.48 2.82 -3.21
N ARG A 18 10.56 2.53 -4.14
CA ARG A 18 10.25 3.47 -5.23
C ARG A 18 9.68 4.78 -4.67
N ILE A 19 8.81 4.68 -3.67
CA ILE A 19 8.23 5.86 -3.02
C ILE A 19 9.32 6.70 -2.35
N VAL A 20 10.24 6.05 -1.63
CA VAL A 20 11.37 6.77 -0.99
C VAL A 20 12.18 7.54 -2.03
N LYS A 21 12.53 6.87 -3.13
CA LYS A 21 13.32 7.50 -4.19
C LYS A 21 12.55 8.64 -4.86
N PHE A 22 11.27 8.45 -5.08
CA PHE A 22 10.43 9.48 -5.68
C PHE A 22 10.27 10.69 -4.75
N CYS A 23 10.08 10.47 -3.46
CA CYS A 23 9.99 11.55 -2.48
C CYS A 23 11.30 12.33 -2.40
N ARG A 24 12.41 11.65 -2.49
CA ARG A 24 13.72 12.30 -2.51
C ARG A 24 13.84 13.23 -3.71
N PHE A 25 13.35 12.78 -4.86
CA PHE A 25 13.30 13.62 -6.06
C PHE A 25 12.40 14.84 -5.84
N LEU A 26 11.21 14.64 -5.29
CA LEU A 26 10.26 15.72 -5.03
C LEU A 26 10.85 16.80 -4.13
N GLU A 27 11.53 16.39 -3.06
CA GLU A 27 12.11 17.34 -2.10
C GLU A 27 13.17 18.22 -2.73
N SER A 28 13.81 17.76 -3.80
CA SER A 28 14.82 18.54 -4.49
C SER A 28 14.24 19.64 -5.38
N GLN A 29 12.91 19.67 -5.56
CA GLN A 29 12.26 20.57 -6.52
C GLN A 29 11.80 21.88 -5.88
N ASP A 30 10.92 21.82 -4.88
CA ASP A 30 10.32 23.02 -4.32
C ASP A 30 9.76 22.73 -2.92
N ARG A 31 9.49 23.78 -2.17
CA ARG A 31 8.94 23.73 -0.82
C ARG A 31 7.61 23.00 -0.72
N ILE A 32 6.72 23.29 -1.67
CA ILE A 32 5.39 22.67 -1.67
C ILE A 32 5.50 21.15 -1.81
N PHE A 33 6.51 20.71 -2.54
CA PHE A 33 6.75 19.28 -2.75
C PHE A 33 7.22 18.59 -1.48
N LYS A 34 7.89 19.31 -0.60
CA LYS A 34 8.33 18.75 0.67
C LYS A 34 7.14 18.30 1.51
N THR A 35 6.11 19.12 1.59
CA THR A 35 4.90 18.78 2.34
C THR A 35 4.20 17.57 1.74
N LEU A 36 4.05 17.57 0.41
CA LEU A 36 3.42 16.45 -0.29
C LEU A 36 4.27 15.18 -0.19
N ALA A 37 5.58 15.33 -0.30
CA ALA A 37 6.51 14.21 -0.17
C ALA A 37 6.44 13.57 1.20
N ASN A 38 6.28 14.36 2.26
CA ASN A 38 6.15 13.83 3.61
C ASN A 38 4.91 12.96 3.77
N GLN A 39 3.78 13.40 3.20
CA GLN A 39 2.55 12.61 3.24
C GLN A 39 2.67 11.33 2.43
N LEU A 40 3.25 11.44 1.25
CA LEU A 40 3.46 10.30 0.36
C LEU A 40 4.43 9.28 0.99
N LEU A 41 5.52 9.77 1.57
CA LEU A 41 6.51 8.93 2.23
C LEU A 41 5.87 8.15 3.39
N ARG A 42 5.14 8.85 4.25
CA ARG A 42 4.47 8.23 5.40
C ARG A 42 3.50 7.12 4.95
N SER A 43 2.59 7.45 4.06
CA SER A 43 1.58 6.48 3.64
C SER A 43 2.19 5.35 2.80
N GLY A 44 3.08 5.68 1.88
CA GLY A 44 3.66 4.69 0.97
C GLY A 44 4.53 3.66 1.67
N THR A 45 5.27 4.07 2.70
CA THR A 45 6.09 3.14 3.47
C THR A 45 5.26 2.35 4.49
N SER A 46 4.13 2.91 4.93
CA SER A 46 3.23 2.22 5.86
C SER A 46 2.54 1.02 5.25
N VAL A 47 2.38 0.98 3.94
CA VAL A 47 1.76 -0.16 3.27
C VAL A 47 2.52 -1.44 3.58
N GLY A 48 3.80 -1.48 3.21
CA GLY A 48 4.63 -2.66 3.42
C GLY A 48 4.87 -2.97 4.89
N ALA A 49 5.05 -1.94 5.70
CA ALA A 49 5.26 -2.12 7.13
C ALA A 49 4.09 -2.87 7.78
N ASN A 50 2.85 -2.51 7.42
CA ASN A 50 1.67 -3.18 7.97
C ASN A 50 1.49 -4.59 7.40
N ILE A 51 1.85 -4.80 6.13
CA ILE A 51 1.81 -6.14 5.55
C ILE A 51 2.77 -7.07 6.28
N GLU A 52 3.96 -6.61 6.58
CA GLU A 52 4.95 -7.41 7.31
C GLU A 52 4.51 -7.67 8.75
N GLU A 53 3.94 -6.67 9.41
CA GLU A 53 3.36 -6.85 10.74
C GLU A 53 2.26 -7.90 10.73
N ALA A 54 1.45 -7.91 9.68
CA ALA A 54 0.37 -8.88 9.55
C ALA A 54 0.89 -10.31 9.53
N GLN A 55 2.05 -10.54 8.89
CA GLN A 55 2.64 -11.89 8.82
C GLN A 55 3.07 -12.40 10.19
N ALA A 56 3.42 -11.50 11.11
CA ALA A 56 3.84 -11.83 12.46
C ALA A 56 2.67 -11.83 13.46
N GLY A 57 1.46 -11.61 12.98
CA GLY A 57 0.27 -11.50 13.84
C GLY A 57 -0.02 -12.76 14.62
N GLN A 58 -0.56 -12.57 15.84
CA GLN A 58 -0.86 -13.64 16.76
C GLN A 58 -2.14 -14.40 16.39
N SER A 59 -3.02 -13.78 15.63
CA SER A 59 -4.32 -14.36 15.30
C SER A 59 -4.76 -13.94 13.92
N LYS A 60 -5.83 -14.60 13.44
CA LYS A 60 -6.44 -14.23 12.17
C LYS A 60 -7.04 -12.82 12.25
N ALA A 61 -7.58 -12.44 13.40
CA ALA A 61 -8.10 -11.08 13.60
C ALA A 61 -7.00 -10.04 13.50
N ASP A 62 -5.83 -10.32 14.08
CA ASP A 62 -4.67 -9.42 13.96
C ASP A 62 -4.21 -9.29 12.52
N PHE A 63 -4.13 -10.42 11.81
CA PHE A 63 -3.77 -10.43 10.40
C PHE A 63 -4.72 -9.56 9.58
N THR A 64 -6.03 -9.78 9.74
CA THR A 64 -7.06 -9.03 8.99
C THR A 64 -6.98 -7.53 9.32
N ALA A 65 -6.80 -7.20 10.60
CA ALA A 65 -6.70 -5.81 11.03
C ALA A 65 -5.51 -5.11 10.38
N LYS A 66 -4.34 -5.75 10.40
CA LYS A 66 -3.13 -5.17 9.81
C LYS A 66 -3.21 -5.05 8.29
N MET A 67 -3.77 -6.05 7.64
CA MET A 67 -3.96 -5.99 6.18
C MET A 67 -4.97 -4.91 5.79
N SER A 68 -5.99 -4.68 6.63
CA SER A 68 -6.94 -3.59 6.41
C SER A 68 -6.28 -2.22 6.53
N ILE A 69 -5.37 -2.06 7.50
CA ILE A 69 -4.60 -0.83 7.64
C ILE A 69 -3.71 -0.63 6.41
N ALA A 70 -3.04 -1.68 5.97
CA ALA A 70 -2.20 -1.62 4.77
C ALA A 70 -3.00 -1.15 3.56
N ARG A 71 -4.21 -1.68 3.37
CA ARG A 71 -5.10 -1.26 2.29
C ARG A 71 -5.47 0.21 2.39
N LYS A 72 -5.80 0.66 3.60
CA LYS A 72 -6.11 2.07 3.84
C LYS A 72 -4.94 2.97 3.45
N GLU A 73 -3.74 2.59 3.87
CA GLU A 73 -2.53 3.35 3.55
C GLU A 73 -2.23 3.34 2.05
N ALA A 74 -2.48 2.23 1.38
CA ALA A 74 -2.30 2.15 -0.07
C ALA A 74 -3.27 3.08 -0.80
N ARG A 75 -4.51 3.19 -0.33
CA ARG A 75 -5.50 4.11 -0.88
C ARG A 75 -5.08 5.56 -0.68
N GLU A 76 -4.56 5.88 0.49
CA GLU A 76 -4.07 7.23 0.77
C GLU A 76 -2.87 7.56 -0.13
N THR A 77 -1.97 6.61 -0.31
CA THR A 77 -0.82 6.76 -1.21
C THR A 77 -1.28 7.03 -2.63
N HIS A 78 -2.26 6.27 -3.09
CA HIS A 78 -2.84 6.44 -4.41
C HIS A 78 -3.44 7.84 -4.58
N TYR A 79 -4.09 8.35 -3.55
CA TYR A 79 -4.63 9.71 -3.55
C TYR A 79 -3.54 10.76 -3.76
N TRP A 80 -2.45 10.69 -2.97
CA TRP A 80 -1.36 11.64 -3.10
C TRP A 80 -0.70 11.59 -4.47
N LEU A 81 -0.53 10.40 -5.01
CA LEU A 81 0.05 10.24 -6.35
C LEU A 81 -0.83 10.86 -7.43
N ARG A 82 -2.14 10.64 -7.36
CA ARG A 82 -3.08 11.24 -8.31
C ARG A 82 -3.07 12.76 -8.21
N LEU A 83 -3.00 13.28 -6.98
CA LEU A 83 -2.96 14.72 -6.76
C LEU A 83 -1.73 15.33 -7.43
N LEU A 84 -0.58 14.69 -7.28
CA LEU A 84 0.66 15.14 -7.93
C LEU A 84 0.53 15.11 -9.45
N LYS A 85 -0.08 14.07 -9.98
CA LYS A 85 -0.27 13.93 -11.42
C LYS A 85 -1.19 15.03 -11.97
N GLU A 86 -2.33 15.22 -11.36
CA GLU A 86 -3.32 16.21 -11.84
C GLU A 86 -2.85 17.64 -11.65
N SER A 87 -1.94 17.87 -10.70
CA SER A 87 -1.35 19.19 -10.47
C SER A 87 -0.24 19.52 -11.46
N GLU A 88 0.10 18.58 -12.34
CA GLU A 88 1.11 18.75 -13.39
C GLU A 88 2.47 19.19 -12.88
N ILE A 89 2.79 18.73 -11.68
CA ILE A 89 4.01 19.12 -10.97
C ILE A 89 5.21 18.30 -11.45
N VAL A 90 4.96 17.06 -11.86
CA VAL A 90 6.00 16.08 -12.21
C VAL A 90 5.66 15.45 -13.56
N SER A 91 6.69 14.95 -14.23
CA SER A 91 6.53 14.22 -15.48
C SER A 91 5.53 13.07 -15.33
N ASP A 92 4.62 12.96 -16.29
CA ASP A 92 3.53 12.02 -16.27
C ASP A 92 3.96 10.55 -16.32
N THR A 93 5.02 10.24 -17.04
CA THR A 93 5.44 8.86 -17.28
C THR A 93 5.76 8.11 -15.99
N GLN A 94 6.59 8.70 -15.15
CA GLN A 94 7.02 8.09 -13.91
C GLN A 94 5.86 7.92 -12.93
N LEU A 95 5.02 8.95 -12.81
CA LEU A 95 3.85 8.92 -11.94
C LEU A 95 2.85 7.86 -12.37
N SER A 96 2.59 7.75 -13.66
CA SER A 96 1.61 6.80 -14.18
C SER A 96 1.96 5.36 -13.80
N GLU A 97 3.23 4.99 -13.84
CA GLU A 97 3.68 3.66 -13.47
C GLU A 97 3.52 3.39 -11.97
N ILE A 98 3.88 4.38 -11.14
CA ILE A 98 3.75 4.24 -9.69
C ILE A 98 2.27 4.17 -9.29
N ILE A 99 1.43 4.97 -9.92
CA ILE A 99 -0.03 4.96 -9.68
C ILE A 99 -0.61 3.60 -10.03
N LYS A 100 -0.19 3.04 -11.16
CA LYS A 100 -0.64 1.73 -11.60
C LYS A 100 -0.26 0.64 -10.59
N GLU A 101 0.95 0.69 -10.07
CA GLU A 101 1.39 -0.28 -9.07
C GLU A 101 0.61 -0.11 -7.76
N ALA A 102 0.36 1.12 -7.33
CA ALA A 102 -0.46 1.38 -6.15
C ALA A 102 -1.86 0.79 -6.32
N ASP A 103 -2.46 0.96 -7.50
CA ASP A 103 -3.79 0.42 -7.79
C ASP A 103 -3.79 -1.10 -7.71
N GLU A 104 -2.78 -1.76 -8.25
CA GLU A 104 -2.66 -3.22 -8.18
C GLU A 104 -2.50 -3.71 -6.75
N ILE A 105 -1.69 -3.02 -5.96
CA ILE A 105 -1.51 -3.37 -4.54
C ILE A 105 -2.84 -3.25 -3.80
N ILE A 106 -3.61 -2.19 -4.05
CA ILE A 106 -4.94 -2.01 -3.45
C ILE A 106 -5.84 -3.19 -3.79
N ARG A 107 -5.85 -3.63 -5.04
CA ARG A 107 -6.68 -4.75 -5.48
C ARG A 107 -6.29 -6.05 -4.78
N ILE A 108 -4.99 -6.32 -4.68
CA ILE A 108 -4.50 -7.50 -4.01
C ILE A 108 -4.88 -7.48 -2.52
N LEU A 109 -4.67 -6.34 -1.85
CA LEU A 109 -4.99 -6.19 -0.44
C LEU A 109 -6.49 -6.32 -0.20
N THR A 110 -7.30 -5.75 -1.08
CA THR A 110 -8.76 -5.86 -0.99
C THR A 110 -9.20 -7.32 -1.06
N ALA A 111 -8.62 -8.09 -1.97
CA ALA A 111 -8.92 -9.52 -2.11
C ALA A 111 -8.49 -10.29 -0.85
N ILE A 112 -7.32 -10.01 -0.32
CA ILE A 112 -6.80 -10.67 0.87
C ILE A 112 -7.69 -10.39 2.09
N VAL A 113 -8.05 -9.13 2.31
CA VAL A 113 -8.90 -8.74 3.44
C VAL A 113 -10.26 -9.41 3.32
N LYS A 114 -10.85 -9.39 2.14
CA LYS A 114 -12.15 -10.00 1.89
C LYS A 114 -12.11 -11.50 2.18
N THR A 115 -11.11 -12.20 1.69
CA THR A 115 -10.94 -13.64 1.92
C THR A 115 -10.76 -13.93 3.40
N SER A 116 -9.95 -13.15 4.09
CA SER A 116 -9.69 -13.33 5.51
C SER A 116 -10.97 -13.15 6.34
N GLN A 117 -11.75 -12.13 6.02
CA GLN A 117 -13.03 -11.88 6.70
C GLN A 117 -14.03 -13.00 6.44
N THR A 118 -14.15 -13.45 5.21
CA THR A 118 -15.07 -14.52 4.84
C THR A 118 -14.72 -15.83 5.55
N ARG A 119 -13.43 -16.16 5.63
CA ARG A 119 -12.97 -17.38 6.31
C ARG A 119 -13.26 -17.31 7.81
N SER A 120 -13.09 -16.15 8.44
CA SER A 120 -13.39 -15.95 9.85
C SER A 120 -14.87 -16.21 10.13
N VAL A 121 -15.77 -15.66 9.31
CA VAL A 121 -17.21 -15.85 9.45
C VAL A 121 -17.58 -17.31 9.22
N SER A 122 -17.06 -17.93 8.17
CA SER A 122 -17.32 -19.33 7.87
C SER A 122 -16.85 -20.25 9.00
N GLY A 123 -15.64 -19.98 9.52
CA GLY A 123 -15.09 -20.76 10.63
C GLY A 123 -15.95 -20.65 11.88
N THR A 124 -16.45 -19.46 12.19
CA THR A 124 -17.35 -19.23 13.34
C THR A 124 -18.66 -19.98 13.16
N ASN A 125 -19.26 -19.89 11.98
CA ASN A 125 -20.51 -20.57 11.68
C ASN A 125 -20.37 -22.09 11.74
N ALA A 126 -19.26 -22.61 11.26
CA ALA A 126 -19.00 -24.06 11.26
C ALA A 126 -18.90 -24.61 12.67
N LYS A 127 -18.47 -23.80 13.64
CA LYS A 127 -18.36 -24.20 15.04
C LYS A 127 -19.65 -24.02 15.81
N GLY A 128 -20.49 -23.16 15.31
CA GLY A 128 -21.80 -22.92 15.90
C GLY A 128 -22.79 -23.96 15.49
#